data_a78e764ba0e028d3293967c28cf53146
#
_entry.id   a78e764ba0e028d3293967c28cf53146
#
_cell.length_a   1.000
_cell.length_b   1.000
_cell.length_c   1.000
_cell.angle_alpha   90.00
_cell.angle_beta   90.00
_cell.angle_gamma   90.00
#
_symmetry.space_group_name_H-M   'P 1'
#
loop_
_entity.id
_entity.type
_entity.pdbx_description
1 polymer ?
#
loop_
_entity_poly.entity_id
_entity_poly.type
_entity_poly.pdbx_seq_one_letter_code
_entity_poly.pdbx_strand_id
1 'polypeptide(L)'
;MFYGEPEGTGYEHLDKRFNACLVGHARVERLWTGGRWLEGPAWFPAMRSLIFSDIPNNRMLRFDEAGGTASVFRQPSNNSNGNTTDVQGRLVTCEHLARRVTRTEHDGSITVLADKHNGKRFNSPNDVVVKNDGSIWFTDPSYGILFDYEGGKAESEIGACHVYRIDPTGDIMVVADDFEKPNGLAFSPDESLLYIADTGVTHKNEGPKHIRRFKVKENKLSGGEVFADCTAGLFDGFRIDQDGRIWTSAADGVHCYHPDGTLLGKIKIPELVSNVCWGGPKLNRLFICGTTSLYSIFLSINGKR
;
A
#
# COMPACT_ATOMS: atom_id res chain seq x y z
N MET A 1 -17.22 -20.62 -6.98
CA MET A 1 -18.58 -20.18 -6.56
C MET A 1 -18.72 -18.77 -7.10
N PHE A 2 -19.67 -18.50 -7.99
CA PHE A 2 -19.90 -17.18 -8.55
C PHE A 2 -20.66 -16.37 -7.49
N TYR A 3 -20.01 -15.53 -6.76
CA TYR A 3 -20.68 -14.51 -5.95
C TYR A 3 -21.11 -13.40 -6.92
N GLY A 4 -22.39 -13.03 -6.90
CA GLY A 4 -22.88 -11.90 -7.69
C GLY A 4 -22.06 -10.64 -7.41
N GLU A 5 -22.11 -9.69 -8.33
CA GLU A 5 -21.48 -8.38 -8.17
C GLU A 5 -22.00 -7.73 -6.87
N PRO A 6 -21.12 -7.31 -5.94
CA PRO A 6 -21.58 -6.68 -4.71
C PRO A 6 -22.34 -5.38 -5.02
N GLU A 7 -23.43 -5.13 -4.32
CA GLU A 7 -24.17 -3.88 -4.44
C GLU A 7 -23.23 -2.69 -4.15
N GLY A 8 -23.37 -1.61 -4.92
CA GLY A 8 -22.52 -0.41 -4.79
C GLY A 8 -21.21 -0.47 -5.56
N THR A 9 -20.92 -1.56 -6.28
CA THR A 9 -19.77 -1.64 -7.20
C THR A 9 -20.14 -1.09 -8.58
N GLY A 10 -19.12 -0.82 -9.40
CA GLY A 10 -19.27 -0.35 -10.77
C GLY A 10 -18.11 0.51 -11.23
N TYR A 11 -18.29 1.18 -12.36
CA TYR A 11 -17.27 2.06 -12.94
C TYR A 11 -17.80 3.49 -13.08
N GLU A 12 -16.93 4.46 -12.91
CA GLU A 12 -17.12 5.85 -13.27
C GLU A 12 -16.10 6.21 -14.35
N HIS A 13 -16.58 6.50 -15.56
CA HIS A 13 -15.76 6.85 -16.71
C HIS A 13 -15.62 8.37 -16.78
N LEU A 14 -14.42 8.89 -16.60
CA LEU A 14 -14.12 10.32 -16.63
C LEU A 14 -13.30 10.71 -17.87
N ASP A 15 -12.50 9.77 -18.39
CA ASP A 15 -11.73 9.93 -19.63
C ASP A 15 -11.84 8.64 -20.46
N LYS A 16 -11.92 8.78 -21.80
CA LYS A 16 -12.06 7.64 -22.74
C LYS A 16 -10.89 6.64 -22.65
N ARG A 17 -9.70 7.07 -22.19
CA ARG A 17 -8.53 6.21 -21.99
C ARG A 17 -8.77 5.13 -20.92
N PHE A 18 -9.71 5.37 -20.00
CA PHE A 18 -10.07 4.38 -18.96
C PHE A 18 -10.63 3.08 -19.57
N ASN A 19 -11.37 3.18 -20.69
CA ASN A 19 -11.96 2.02 -21.34
C ASN A 19 -10.92 0.95 -21.72
N ALA A 20 -9.72 1.38 -22.10
CA ALA A 20 -8.63 0.48 -22.46
C ALA A 20 -8.10 -0.34 -21.26
N CYS A 21 -8.36 0.11 -20.04
CA CYS A 21 -7.94 -0.58 -18.82
C CYS A 21 -8.94 -1.68 -18.41
N LEU A 22 -10.15 -1.67 -18.91
CA LEU A 22 -11.25 -2.49 -18.43
C LEU A 22 -11.48 -3.74 -19.30
N VAL A 23 -11.89 -4.82 -18.67
CA VAL A 23 -12.42 -6.02 -19.33
C VAL A 23 -13.94 -5.94 -19.25
N GLY A 24 -14.62 -5.84 -20.41
CA GLY A 24 -16.04 -5.50 -20.49
C GLY A 24 -17.02 -6.45 -19.75
N HIS A 25 -16.61 -7.69 -19.50
CA HIS A 25 -17.40 -8.68 -18.74
C HIS A 25 -16.84 -8.98 -17.35
N ALA A 26 -15.71 -8.39 -16.96
CA ALA A 26 -15.20 -8.53 -15.59
C ALA A 26 -16.06 -7.70 -14.62
N ARG A 27 -16.20 -8.22 -13.41
CA ARG A 27 -16.93 -7.59 -12.32
C ARG A 27 -16.07 -7.58 -11.07
N VAL A 28 -16.36 -6.66 -10.16
CA VAL A 28 -15.77 -6.66 -8.83
C VAL A 28 -16.28 -7.89 -8.07
N GLU A 29 -15.36 -8.63 -7.49
CA GLU A 29 -15.64 -9.79 -6.65
C GLU A 29 -15.27 -9.47 -5.21
N ARG A 30 -16.15 -9.78 -4.25
CA ARG A 30 -15.79 -9.79 -2.83
C ARG A 30 -15.27 -11.17 -2.48
N LEU A 31 -13.98 -11.26 -2.17
CA LEU A 31 -13.28 -12.53 -1.94
C LEU A 31 -13.40 -12.99 -0.50
N TRP A 32 -13.42 -12.04 0.44
CA TRP A 32 -13.48 -12.32 1.87
C TRP A 32 -14.02 -11.12 2.64
N THR A 33 -14.59 -11.36 3.81
CA THR A 33 -15.04 -10.33 4.76
C THR A 33 -14.81 -10.81 6.20
N GLY A 34 -14.70 -9.89 7.15
CA GLY A 34 -14.50 -10.17 8.56
C GLY A 34 -13.26 -9.50 9.16
N GLY A 35 -12.72 -8.50 8.46
CA GLY A 35 -11.70 -7.60 8.97
C GLY A 35 -12.26 -6.42 9.74
N ARG A 36 -11.34 -5.58 10.25
CA ARG A 36 -11.64 -4.28 10.87
C ARG A 36 -11.02 -3.12 10.12
N TRP A 37 -9.79 -3.31 9.66
CA TRP A 37 -9.07 -2.40 8.77
C TRP A 37 -8.03 -3.22 8.01
N LEU A 38 -8.38 -3.58 6.77
CA LEU A 38 -7.50 -4.38 5.91
C LEU A 38 -6.48 -3.47 5.24
N GLU A 39 -5.23 -3.91 5.22
CA GLU A 39 -4.11 -3.12 4.71
C GLU A 39 -2.98 -3.97 4.13
N GLY A 40 -2.02 -3.31 3.49
CA GLY A 40 -0.75 -3.86 3.08
C GLY A 40 -0.83 -5.13 2.24
N PRO A 41 -1.61 -5.18 1.16
CA PRO A 41 -1.69 -6.38 0.34
C PRO A 41 -0.39 -6.61 -0.44
N ALA A 42 0.17 -7.82 -0.36
CA ALA A 42 1.37 -8.25 -1.09
C ALA A 42 1.14 -9.59 -1.78
N TRP A 43 1.42 -9.66 -3.07
CA TRP A 43 1.21 -10.86 -3.89
C TRP A 43 2.45 -11.74 -3.95
N PHE A 44 2.27 -13.04 -3.71
CA PHE A 44 3.29 -14.09 -3.80
C PHE A 44 3.01 -15.01 -4.99
N PRO A 45 3.66 -14.80 -6.14
CA PRO A 45 3.37 -15.55 -7.37
C PRO A 45 3.60 -17.06 -7.23
N ALA A 46 4.68 -17.47 -6.57
CA ALA A 46 5.04 -18.87 -6.40
C ALA A 46 3.99 -19.67 -5.59
N MET A 47 3.35 -19.02 -4.63
CA MET A 47 2.30 -19.61 -3.80
C MET A 47 0.89 -19.30 -4.31
N ARG A 48 0.75 -18.46 -5.33
CA ARG A 48 -0.54 -17.92 -5.81
C ARG A 48 -1.39 -17.39 -4.66
N SER A 49 -0.77 -16.63 -3.77
CA SER A 49 -1.41 -16.14 -2.55
C SER A 49 -1.16 -14.66 -2.35
N LEU A 50 -2.17 -13.98 -1.80
CA LEU A 50 -2.08 -12.63 -1.31
C LEU A 50 -1.92 -12.68 0.22
N ILE A 51 -0.90 -12.00 0.74
CA ILE A 51 -0.79 -11.73 2.18
C ILE A 51 -1.27 -10.30 2.40
N PHE A 52 -2.05 -10.07 3.46
CA PHE A 52 -2.55 -8.74 3.82
C PHE A 52 -2.76 -8.64 5.32
N SER A 53 -2.69 -7.44 5.84
CA SER A 53 -2.85 -7.12 7.26
C SER A 53 -4.30 -6.86 7.63
N ASP A 54 -4.70 -7.23 8.84
CA ASP A 54 -5.92 -6.79 9.53
C ASP A 54 -5.45 -6.15 10.84
N ILE A 55 -5.12 -4.85 10.74
CA ILE A 55 -4.31 -4.13 11.72
C ILE A 55 -4.93 -4.19 13.13
N PRO A 56 -6.21 -3.79 13.35
CA PRO A 56 -6.78 -3.76 14.70
C PRO A 56 -6.96 -5.16 15.32
N ASN A 57 -7.10 -6.19 14.48
CA ASN A 57 -7.19 -7.57 14.95
C ASN A 57 -5.80 -8.20 15.19
N ASN A 58 -4.73 -7.44 15.00
CA ASN A 58 -3.35 -7.85 15.22
C ASN A 58 -3.01 -9.17 14.53
N ARG A 59 -3.40 -9.28 13.26
CA ARG A 59 -3.17 -10.48 12.44
C ARG A 59 -2.85 -10.15 10.99
N MET A 60 -2.17 -11.07 10.33
CA MET A 60 -2.04 -11.13 8.88
C MET A 60 -2.88 -12.28 8.36
N LEU A 61 -3.48 -12.08 7.22
CA LEU A 61 -4.29 -13.06 6.50
C LEU A 61 -3.61 -13.47 5.20
N ARG A 62 -3.87 -14.69 4.75
CA ARG A 62 -3.48 -15.20 3.43
C ARG A 62 -4.73 -15.59 2.66
N PHE A 63 -4.92 -14.97 1.50
CA PHE A 63 -5.90 -15.43 0.52
C PHE A 63 -5.21 -16.35 -0.48
N ASP A 64 -5.66 -17.61 -0.55
CA ASP A 64 -5.24 -18.57 -1.55
C ASP A 64 -6.11 -18.42 -2.81
N GLU A 65 -5.51 -17.95 -3.90
CA GLU A 65 -6.22 -17.74 -5.17
C GLU A 65 -6.75 -19.06 -5.75
N ALA A 66 -6.03 -20.16 -5.60
CA ALA A 66 -6.44 -21.44 -6.17
C ALA A 66 -7.64 -22.05 -5.43
N GLY A 67 -7.65 -21.95 -4.10
CA GLY A 67 -8.74 -22.46 -3.27
C GLY A 67 -9.89 -21.45 -3.07
N GLY A 68 -9.68 -20.19 -3.37
CA GLY A 68 -10.66 -19.10 -3.16
C GLY A 68 -10.97 -18.86 -1.68
N THR A 69 -10.03 -19.13 -0.77
CA THR A 69 -10.23 -19.05 0.68
C THR A 69 -9.20 -18.17 1.35
N ALA A 70 -9.62 -17.51 2.46
CA ALA A 70 -8.71 -16.77 3.32
C ALA A 70 -8.51 -17.49 4.66
N SER A 71 -7.29 -17.45 5.17
CA SER A 71 -6.90 -18.03 6.46
C SER A 71 -5.93 -17.11 7.20
N VAL A 72 -5.79 -17.29 8.51
CA VAL A 72 -4.76 -16.58 9.28
C VAL A 72 -3.38 -17.05 8.85
N PHE A 73 -2.54 -16.10 8.44
CA PHE A 73 -1.14 -16.33 8.10
C PHE A 73 -0.23 -16.18 9.33
N ARG A 74 -0.46 -15.11 10.13
CA ARG A 74 0.32 -14.81 11.35
C ARG A 74 -0.55 -14.10 12.38
N GLN A 75 -0.46 -14.54 13.64
CA GLN A 75 -1.10 -13.89 14.78
C GLN A 75 -0.34 -14.27 16.07
N PRO A 76 0.12 -13.30 16.89
CA PRO A 76 0.05 -11.85 16.65
C PRO A 76 0.96 -11.39 15.52
N SER A 77 0.63 -10.25 14.88
CA SER A 77 1.41 -9.66 13.80
C SER A 77 2.13 -8.36 14.21
N ASN A 78 2.06 -7.97 15.48
CA ASN A 78 2.49 -6.66 15.99
C ASN A 78 1.77 -5.49 15.30
N ASN A 79 0.46 -5.64 15.05
CA ASN A 79 -0.33 -4.68 14.29
C ASN A 79 0.36 -4.30 12.98
N SER A 80 0.74 -5.35 12.20
CA SER A 80 1.34 -5.16 10.88
C SER A 80 0.44 -4.30 10.00
N ASN A 81 1.05 -3.43 9.19
CA ASN A 81 0.36 -2.59 8.21
C ASN A 81 0.85 -2.93 6.80
N GLY A 82 1.69 -2.10 6.18
CA GLY A 82 2.19 -2.28 4.84
C GLY A 82 3.06 -3.52 4.67
N ASN A 83 2.89 -4.19 3.55
CA ASN A 83 3.70 -5.33 3.17
C ASN A 83 4.11 -5.25 1.71
N THR A 84 5.26 -5.84 1.40
CA THR A 84 5.74 -6.03 0.02
C THR A 84 6.59 -7.29 -0.06
N THR A 85 7.02 -7.64 -1.27
CA THR A 85 8.02 -8.69 -1.48
C THR A 85 9.35 -8.07 -1.84
N ASP A 86 10.44 -8.61 -1.29
CA ASP A 86 11.77 -8.23 -1.75
C ASP A 86 12.16 -8.93 -3.08
N VAL A 87 13.33 -8.59 -3.60
CA VAL A 87 13.84 -9.15 -4.87
C VAL A 87 14.07 -10.67 -4.83
N GLN A 88 14.08 -11.27 -3.64
CA GLN A 88 14.19 -12.72 -3.44
C GLN A 88 12.83 -13.38 -3.13
N GLY A 89 11.74 -12.62 -3.16
CA GLY A 89 10.39 -13.10 -2.89
C GLY A 89 10.07 -13.30 -1.40
N ARG A 90 10.84 -12.69 -0.49
CA ARG A 90 10.58 -12.72 0.95
C ARG A 90 9.62 -11.59 1.33
N LEU A 91 8.83 -11.80 2.38
CA LEU A 91 7.89 -10.82 2.88
C LEU A 91 8.62 -9.75 3.70
N VAL A 92 8.47 -8.48 3.30
CA VAL A 92 8.89 -7.31 4.09
C VAL A 92 7.64 -6.67 4.67
N THR A 93 7.65 -6.35 5.97
CA THR A 93 6.48 -5.90 6.73
C THR A 93 6.80 -4.69 7.60
N CYS A 94 5.92 -3.70 7.60
CA CYS A 94 5.87 -2.63 8.59
C CYS A 94 5.04 -3.07 9.79
N GLU A 95 5.58 -2.96 11.00
CA GLU A 95 4.91 -3.34 12.25
C GLU A 95 4.68 -2.10 13.13
N HIS A 96 3.42 -1.70 13.33
CA HIS A 96 3.05 -0.52 14.12
C HIS A 96 3.41 -0.69 15.60
N LEU A 97 2.94 -1.76 16.25
CA LEU A 97 3.13 -1.98 17.68
C LEU A 97 4.60 -2.15 18.05
N ALA A 98 5.35 -2.88 17.24
CA ALA A 98 6.78 -3.06 17.46
C ALA A 98 7.62 -1.87 16.96
N ARG A 99 7.03 -0.96 16.17
CA ARG A 99 7.66 0.27 15.63
C ARG A 99 8.91 -0.07 14.80
N ARG A 100 8.78 -1.01 13.86
CA ARG A 100 9.91 -1.55 13.11
C ARG A 100 9.52 -2.03 11.71
N VAL A 101 10.53 -2.22 10.86
CA VAL A 101 10.42 -2.92 9.58
C VAL A 101 11.11 -4.27 9.71
N THR A 102 10.44 -5.33 9.25
CA THR A 102 10.93 -6.70 9.36
C THR A 102 10.92 -7.40 8.02
N ARG A 103 11.69 -8.50 7.92
CA ARG A 103 11.64 -9.44 6.81
C ARG A 103 11.40 -10.85 7.32
N THR A 104 10.45 -11.54 6.72
CA THR A 104 10.24 -12.97 6.96
C THR A 104 11.10 -13.75 5.98
N GLU A 105 12.03 -14.51 6.51
CA GLU A 105 12.96 -15.34 5.73
C GLU A 105 12.27 -16.58 5.18
N HIS A 106 12.91 -17.28 4.24
CA HIS A 106 12.32 -18.48 3.62
C HIS A 106 12.10 -19.64 4.61
N ASP A 107 12.83 -19.67 5.72
CA ASP A 107 12.64 -20.66 6.80
C ASP A 107 11.55 -20.25 7.80
N GLY A 108 10.91 -19.10 7.59
CA GLY A 108 9.87 -18.53 8.46
C GLY A 108 10.40 -17.69 9.63
N SER A 109 11.69 -17.59 9.83
CA SER A 109 12.28 -16.69 10.84
C SER A 109 12.08 -15.23 10.47
N ILE A 110 12.10 -14.33 11.47
CA ILE A 110 11.89 -12.89 11.28
C ILE A 110 13.20 -12.16 11.56
N THR A 111 13.70 -11.45 10.56
CA THR A 111 14.83 -10.53 10.66
C THR A 111 14.30 -9.11 10.85
N VAL A 112 14.77 -8.41 11.89
CA VAL A 112 14.52 -6.97 12.05
C VAL A 112 15.47 -6.23 11.11
N LEU A 113 14.91 -5.46 10.18
CA LEU A 113 15.68 -4.67 9.21
C LEU A 113 15.98 -3.27 9.75
N ALA A 114 15.01 -2.68 10.45
CA ALA A 114 15.14 -1.36 11.07
C ALA A 114 14.14 -1.21 12.21
N ASP A 115 14.56 -0.71 13.38
CA ASP A 115 13.71 -0.39 14.54
C ASP A 115 13.95 1.01 15.09
N LYS A 116 14.98 1.70 14.63
CA LYS A 116 15.38 3.05 15.06
C LYS A 116 16.25 3.74 14.03
N HIS A 117 16.27 5.07 14.10
CA HIS A 117 17.19 5.93 13.35
C HIS A 117 17.84 6.92 14.31
N ASN A 118 19.18 7.03 14.28
CA ASN A 118 19.98 7.87 15.18
C ASN A 118 19.65 7.66 16.67
N GLY A 119 19.44 6.42 17.08
CA GLY A 119 19.16 6.02 18.46
C GLY A 119 17.69 6.22 18.89
N LYS A 120 16.84 6.84 18.08
CA LYS A 120 15.40 7.07 18.33
C LYS A 120 14.56 6.01 17.63
N ARG A 121 13.54 5.49 18.30
CA ARG A 121 12.58 4.57 17.70
C ARG A 121 11.74 5.27 16.63
N PHE A 122 11.39 4.55 15.58
CA PHE A 122 10.41 5.02 14.59
C PHE A 122 9.07 5.33 15.27
N ASN A 123 8.21 6.09 14.58
CA ASN A 123 6.84 6.31 15.02
C ASN A 123 6.03 5.01 14.88
N SER A 124 5.65 4.71 13.67
CA SER A 124 4.93 3.48 13.29
C SER A 124 5.08 3.27 11.79
N PRO A 125 6.14 2.58 11.34
CA PRO A 125 6.32 2.29 9.92
C PRO A 125 5.04 1.80 9.29
N ASN A 126 4.63 2.44 8.17
CA ASN A 126 3.28 2.30 7.61
C ASN A 126 3.26 1.53 6.29
N ASP A 127 3.72 2.10 5.18
CA ASP A 127 3.80 1.39 3.90
C ASP A 127 5.26 1.24 3.44
N VAL A 128 5.51 0.26 2.56
CA VAL A 128 6.87 -0.18 2.20
C VAL A 128 6.93 -0.66 0.77
N VAL A 129 8.01 -0.28 0.09
CA VAL A 129 8.36 -0.79 -1.25
C VAL A 129 9.83 -1.19 -1.31
N VAL A 130 10.15 -2.13 -2.17
CA VAL A 130 11.52 -2.57 -2.44
C VAL A 130 11.89 -2.20 -3.87
N LYS A 131 13.01 -1.51 -4.02
CA LYS A 131 13.59 -1.13 -5.31
C LYS A 131 14.40 -2.30 -5.90
N ASN A 132 14.57 -2.35 -7.22
CA ASN A 132 15.32 -3.44 -7.90
C ASN A 132 16.78 -3.56 -7.45
N ASP A 133 17.37 -2.51 -6.88
CA ASP A 133 18.70 -2.54 -6.28
C ASP A 133 18.74 -3.21 -4.88
N GLY A 134 17.58 -3.65 -4.38
CA GLY A 134 17.41 -4.27 -3.06
C GLY A 134 17.21 -3.30 -1.92
N SER A 135 17.27 -1.99 -2.15
CA SER A 135 16.96 -1.00 -1.11
C SER A 135 15.46 -1.00 -0.77
N ILE A 136 15.15 -0.76 0.51
CA ILE A 136 13.81 -0.81 1.07
C ILE A 136 13.42 0.61 1.46
N TRP A 137 12.29 1.09 0.99
CA TRP A 137 11.79 2.44 1.24
C TRP A 137 10.47 2.36 1.99
N PHE A 138 10.33 3.10 3.08
CA PHE A 138 9.14 3.05 3.91
C PHE A 138 8.77 4.42 4.48
N THR A 139 7.49 4.58 4.79
CA THR A 139 6.92 5.76 5.42
C THR A 139 6.74 5.54 6.92
N ASP A 140 6.93 6.60 7.74
CA ASP A 140 6.86 6.52 9.19
C ASP A 140 5.95 7.61 9.80
N PRO A 141 4.64 7.60 9.47
CA PRO A 141 3.67 8.46 10.14
C PRO A 141 3.40 7.96 11.57
N SER A 142 2.65 8.74 12.35
CA SER A 142 2.40 8.43 13.76
C SER A 142 1.12 7.63 14.03
N TYR A 143 0.45 7.05 13.02
CA TYR A 143 -0.85 6.41 13.20
C TYR A 143 -0.85 5.30 14.27
N GLY A 144 0.14 4.41 14.23
CA GLY A 144 0.22 3.28 15.17
C GLY A 144 0.66 3.66 16.59
N ILE A 145 1.00 4.94 16.87
CA ILE A 145 1.32 5.42 18.22
C ILE A 145 0.30 6.43 18.78
N LEU A 146 -0.75 6.76 18.02
CA LEU A 146 -1.79 7.69 18.49
C LEU A 146 -2.74 7.04 19.50
N PHE A 147 -3.12 5.78 19.24
CA PHE A 147 -4.10 5.03 20.02
C PHE A 147 -3.71 3.55 20.09
N ASP A 148 -4.31 2.81 21.03
CA ASP A 148 -4.10 1.36 21.18
C ASP A 148 -4.92 0.50 20.19
N TYR A 149 -5.52 1.11 19.19
CA TYR A 149 -6.38 0.41 18.22
C TYR A 149 -5.59 -0.21 17.05
N GLU A 150 -4.60 0.51 16.54
CA GLU A 150 -3.76 0.08 15.40
C GLU A 150 -2.29 -0.15 15.79
N GLY A 151 -2.00 -0.10 17.07
CA GLY A 151 -0.64 -0.24 17.60
C GLY A 151 -0.62 -0.07 19.11
N GLY A 152 0.29 0.74 19.63
CA GLY A 152 0.40 1.05 21.06
C GLY A 152 0.66 2.53 21.26
N LYS A 153 -0.21 3.20 22.04
CA LYS A 153 -0.08 4.62 22.33
C LYS A 153 1.29 4.96 22.91
N ALA A 154 1.98 5.89 22.28
CA ALA A 154 3.31 6.34 22.69
C ALA A 154 3.59 7.76 22.17
N GLU A 155 4.55 8.44 22.78
CA GLU A 155 5.08 9.69 22.28
C GLU A 155 6.07 9.42 21.11
N SER A 156 6.10 10.35 20.15
CA SER A 156 7.09 10.30 19.08
C SER A 156 8.47 10.68 19.62
N GLU A 157 9.43 9.78 19.52
CA GLU A 157 10.82 10.08 19.84
C GLU A 157 11.50 10.93 18.76
N ILE A 158 11.06 10.81 17.50
CA ILE A 158 11.58 11.54 16.35
C ILE A 158 11.02 12.96 16.31
N GLY A 159 9.74 13.15 16.66
CA GLY A 159 9.05 14.43 16.67
C GLY A 159 8.62 14.94 15.28
N ALA A 160 8.72 14.11 14.25
CA ALA A 160 8.33 14.38 12.87
C ALA A 160 7.91 13.08 12.17
N CYS A 161 7.33 13.19 10.97
CA CYS A 161 6.99 12.05 10.14
C CYS A 161 7.89 12.04 8.89
N HIS A 162 8.70 11.01 8.73
CA HIS A 162 9.69 10.93 7.65
C HIS A 162 9.42 9.78 6.69
N VAL A 163 10.06 9.86 5.54
CA VAL A 163 10.23 8.73 4.61
C VAL A 163 11.68 8.28 4.71
N TYR A 164 11.88 6.99 4.88
CA TYR A 164 13.19 6.39 5.06
C TYR A 164 13.56 5.45 3.93
N ARG A 165 14.86 5.25 3.77
CA ARG A 165 15.46 4.24 2.93
C ARG A 165 16.45 3.42 3.77
N ILE A 166 16.34 2.10 3.68
CA ILE A 166 17.34 1.14 4.15
C ILE A 166 18.09 0.69 2.90
N ASP A 167 19.38 0.88 2.88
CA ASP A 167 20.16 0.41 1.75
C ASP A 167 20.49 -1.11 1.86
N PRO A 168 21.02 -1.75 0.81
CA PRO A 168 21.31 -3.18 0.86
C PRO A 168 22.36 -3.59 1.92
N THR A 169 23.16 -2.65 2.46
CA THR A 169 24.12 -2.89 3.54
C THR A 169 23.50 -2.77 4.92
N GLY A 170 22.27 -2.22 5.00
CA GLY A 170 21.53 -2.01 6.24
C GLY A 170 21.60 -0.58 6.78
N ASP A 171 22.27 0.35 6.10
CA ASP A 171 22.33 1.75 6.51
C ASP A 171 20.96 2.43 6.27
N ILE A 172 20.51 3.20 7.26
CA ILE A 172 19.21 3.87 7.25
C ILE A 172 19.41 5.36 7.05
N MET A 173 18.68 5.95 6.11
CA MET A 173 18.69 7.38 5.85
C MET A 173 17.29 7.95 5.67
N VAL A 174 17.08 9.20 6.09
CA VAL A 174 15.90 10.00 5.74
C VAL A 174 16.03 10.43 4.28
N VAL A 175 15.00 10.20 3.49
CA VAL A 175 14.94 10.61 2.07
C VAL A 175 13.94 11.73 1.81
N ALA A 176 12.96 11.91 2.71
CA ALA A 176 12.09 13.07 2.76
C ALA A 176 11.63 13.34 4.21
N ASP A 177 11.56 14.60 4.61
CA ASP A 177 11.29 15.06 5.96
C ASP A 177 10.24 16.20 6.04
N ASP A 178 9.59 16.47 4.92
CA ASP A 178 8.64 17.59 4.74
C ASP A 178 7.19 17.11 4.52
N PHE A 179 6.83 15.95 5.09
CA PHE A 179 5.47 15.39 5.08
C PHE A 179 4.75 15.62 6.42
N GLU A 180 3.43 15.84 6.36
CA GLU A 180 2.58 15.82 7.56
C GLU A 180 2.33 14.37 8.03
N LYS A 181 1.84 13.50 7.11
CA LYS A 181 1.56 12.08 7.34
C LYS A 181 1.87 11.29 6.08
N PRO A 182 3.16 10.96 5.80
CA PRO A 182 3.49 10.15 4.65
C PRO A 182 2.85 8.76 4.80
N ASN A 183 2.22 8.27 3.73
CA ASN A 183 1.45 7.03 3.73
C ASN A 183 1.88 6.12 2.58
N GLY A 184 1.00 5.73 1.67
CA GLY A 184 1.33 4.89 0.53
C GLY A 184 2.49 5.44 -0.31
N LEU A 185 3.32 4.55 -0.85
CA LEU A 185 4.39 4.91 -1.77
C LEU A 185 4.58 3.87 -2.86
N ALA A 186 4.99 4.31 -4.06
CA ALA A 186 5.29 3.42 -5.18
C ALA A 186 6.25 4.06 -6.19
N PHE A 187 7.16 3.25 -6.74
CA PHE A 187 8.04 3.67 -7.83
C PHE A 187 7.34 3.58 -9.19
N SER A 188 7.71 4.47 -10.12
CA SER A 188 7.40 4.29 -11.54
C SER A 188 7.99 2.97 -12.08
N PRO A 189 7.52 2.45 -13.23
CA PRO A 189 8.01 1.19 -13.77
C PRO A 189 9.53 1.13 -14.01
N ASP A 190 10.13 2.26 -14.35
CA ASP A 190 11.57 2.44 -14.56
C ASP A 190 12.34 2.89 -13.31
N GLU A 191 11.63 3.06 -12.17
CA GLU A 191 12.17 3.51 -10.89
C GLU A 191 12.82 4.91 -10.92
N SER A 192 12.58 5.70 -11.97
CA SER A 192 13.08 7.07 -12.07
C SER A 192 12.25 8.08 -11.26
N LEU A 193 11.01 7.68 -10.89
CA LEU A 193 10.10 8.47 -10.07
C LEU A 193 9.67 7.68 -8.85
N LEU A 194 9.44 8.39 -7.74
CA LEU A 194 8.77 7.88 -6.54
C LEU A 194 7.55 8.76 -6.27
N TYR A 195 6.42 8.13 -6.07
CA TYR A 195 5.17 8.77 -5.65
C TYR A 195 4.94 8.46 -4.18
N ILE A 196 4.49 9.45 -3.40
CA ILE A 196 4.23 9.32 -1.97
C ILE A 196 2.95 10.08 -1.63
N ALA A 197 2.00 9.41 -0.97
CA ALA A 197 0.79 10.04 -0.45
C ALA A 197 1.09 10.81 0.84
N ASP A 198 0.45 11.96 1.01
CA ASP A 198 0.39 12.69 2.28
C ASP A 198 -1.07 12.77 2.73
N THR A 199 -1.34 12.21 3.89
CA THR A 199 -2.67 12.10 4.49
C THR A 199 -2.86 13.03 5.70
N GLY A 200 -2.13 14.15 5.74
CA GLY A 200 -2.13 15.10 6.85
C GLY A 200 -3.50 15.69 7.20
N VAL A 201 -4.46 15.67 6.26
CA VAL A 201 -5.86 16.07 6.50
C VAL A 201 -6.53 15.28 7.63
N THR A 202 -6.06 14.09 7.96
CA THR A 202 -6.58 13.28 9.07
C THR A 202 -6.37 13.92 10.44
N HIS A 203 -5.41 14.83 10.58
CA HIS A 203 -5.01 15.43 11.86
C HIS A 203 -4.94 16.95 11.81
N LYS A 204 -5.06 17.55 10.63
CA LYS A 204 -4.94 18.99 10.44
C LYS A 204 -6.02 19.44 9.46
N ASN A 205 -6.95 20.27 9.94
CA ASN A 205 -7.93 20.88 9.06
C ASN A 205 -7.21 21.54 7.88
N GLU A 206 -7.66 21.29 6.66
CA GLU A 206 -7.01 21.74 5.42
C GLU A 206 -5.59 21.18 5.20
N GLY A 207 -5.23 20.11 5.91
CA GLY A 207 -3.98 19.38 5.69
C GLY A 207 -3.93 18.70 4.32
N PRO A 208 -2.74 18.24 3.90
CA PRO A 208 -2.56 17.57 2.61
C PRO A 208 -3.40 16.29 2.52
N LYS A 209 -3.96 16.04 1.32
CA LYS A 209 -4.66 14.82 0.92
C LYS A 209 -4.32 14.48 -0.53
N HIS A 210 -3.03 14.46 -0.83
CA HIS A 210 -2.52 14.38 -2.19
C HIS A 210 -1.39 13.34 -2.32
N ILE A 211 -1.09 12.99 -3.56
CA ILE A 211 0.13 12.28 -3.91
C ILE A 211 1.15 13.30 -4.42
N ARG A 212 2.37 13.22 -3.90
CA ARG A 212 3.53 13.98 -4.37
C ARG A 212 4.41 13.09 -5.26
N ARG A 213 5.04 13.70 -6.28
CA ARG A 213 5.92 13.03 -7.21
C ARG A 213 7.34 13.55 -7.11
N PHE A 214 8.29 12.64 -6.94
CA PHE A 214 9.72 12.93 -6.80
C PHE A 214 10.51 12.27 -7.92
N LYS A 215 11.56 12.94 -8.39
CA LYS A 215 12.60 12.31 -9.20
C LYS A 215 13.57 11.55 -8.30
N VAL A 216 13.95 10.35 -8.71
CA VAL A 216 14.91 9.49 -8.00
C VAL A 216 16.21 9.48 -8.78
N LYS A 217 17.28 9.97 -8.18
CA LYS A 217 18.63 9.93 -8.74
C LYS A 217 19.63 9.60 -7.64
N GLU A 218 20.48 8.58 -7.86
CA GLU A 218 21.50 8.15 -6.89
C GLU A 218 20.89 7.95 -5.47
N ASN A 219 19.69 7.36 -5.42
CA ASN A 219 18.93 7.13 -4.20
C ASN A 219 18.56 8.39 -3.39
N LYS A 220 18.55 9.55 -4.03
CA LYS A 220 18.07 10.83 -3.49
C LYS A 220 16.79 11.26 -4.19
N LEU A 221 15.93 11.94 -3.44
CA LEU A 221 14.71 12.53 -3.96
C LEU A 221 14.92 14.01 -4.30
N SER A 222 14.26 14.45 -5.37
CA SER A 222 14.19 15.86 -5.75
C SER A 222 12.85 16.17 -6.43
N GLY A 223 12.41 17.42 -6.39
CA GLY A 223 11.08 17.83 -6.83
C GLY A 223 10.10 17.74 -5.68
N GLY A 224 9.11 16.89 -5.74
CA GLY A 224 8.06 16.75 -4.71
C GLY A 224 6.84 17.61 -5.03
N GLU A 225 6.63 17.90 -6.32
CA GLU A 225 5.40 18.56 -6.77
C GLU A 225 4.17 17.68 -6.51
N VAL A 226 3.03 18.32 -6.24
CA VAL A 226 1.74 17.64 -6.13
C VAL A 226 1.40 17.03 -7.49
N PHE A 227 1.20 15.71 -7.51
CA PHE A 227 0.79 14.97 -8.69
C PHE A 227 -0.73 14.97 -8.85
N ALA A 228 -1.45 14.71 -7.76
CA ALA A 228 -2.91 14.71 -7.75
C ALA A 228 -3.45 14.94 -6.34
N ASP A 229 -4.54 15.70 -6.25
CA ASP A 229 -5.35 15.85 -5.03
C ASP A 229 -6.48 14.84 -5.00
N CYS A 230 -6.79 14.29 -3.81
CA CYS A 230 -7.88 13.35 -3.66
C CYS A 230 -9.25 14.03 -3.76
N THR A 231 -10.10 13.51 -4.63
CA THR A 231 -11.45 14.04 -4.85
C THR A 231 -12.51 13.41 -3.94
N ALA A 232 -12.19 12.29 -3.25
CA ALA A 232 -13.10 11.58 -2.35
C ALA A 232 -12.31 11.02 -1.15
N GLY A 233 -12.36 11.71 -0.03
CA GLY A 233 -11.59 11.35 1.17
C GLY A 233 -10.12 11.69 1.03
N LEU A 234 -9.25 10.70 1.13
CA LEU A 234 -7.80 10.80 1.03
C LEU A 234 -7.21 9.63 0.22
N PHE A 235 -5.99 9.78 -0.26
CA PHE A 235 -5.21 8.68 -0.79
C PHE A 235 -4.45 7.99 0.33
N ASP A 236 -4.58 6.66 0.43
CA ASP A 236 -3.86 5.84 1.39
C ASP A 236 -2.80 5.01 0.65
N GLY A 237 -3.00 3.73 0.44
CA GLY A 237 -2.11 2.92 -0.36
C GLY A 237 -2.45 2.92 -1.85
N PHE A 238 -1.45 2.70 -2.70
CA PHE A 238 -1.60 2.64 -4.16
C PHE A 238 -0.52 1.80 -4.83
N ARG A 239 -0.77 1.39 -6.07
CA ARG A 239 0.22 0.68 -6.91
C ARG A 239 0.18 1.23 -8.33
N ILE A 240 1.25 0.97 -9.08
CA ILE A 240 1.46 1.47 -10.44
C ILE A 240 1.40 0.30 -11.41
N ASP A 241 0.81 0.50 -12.59
CA ASP A 241 0.80 -0.48 -13.67
C ASP A 241 2.01 -0.32 -14.60
N GLN A 242 2.15 -1.22 -15.58
CA GLN A 242 3.28 -1.22 -16.52
C GLN A 242 3.38 0.03 -17.39
N ASP A 243 2.26 0.73 -17.61
CA ASP A 243 2.21 1.97 -18.39
C ASP A 243 2.36 3.22 -17.51
N GLY A 244 2.61 3.05 -16.21
CA GLY A 244 2.84 4.12 -15.26
C GLY A 244 1.56 4.77 -14.70
N ARG A 245 0.35 4.20 -14.98
CA ARG A 245 -0.88 4.69 -14.36
C ARG A 245 -0.89 4.33 -12.87
N ILE A 246 -1.35 5.27 -12.05
CA ILE A 246 -1.49 5.08 -10.61
C ILE A 246 -2.90 4.60 -10.29
N TRP A 247 -3.00 3.47 -9.62
CA TRP A 247 -4.23 2.88 -9.09
C TRP A 247 -4.21 3.08 -7.57
N THR A 248 -4.99 4.04 -7.11
CA THR A 248 -4.95 4.51 -5.72
C THR A 248 -6.26 4.31 -5.01
N SER A 249 -6.17 4.05 -3.71
CA SER A 249 -7.29 4.03 -2.79
C SER A 249 -7.98 5.40 -2.68
N ALA A 250 -9.26 5.39 -2.37
CA ALA A 250 -10.06 6.56 -2.00
C ALA A 250 -11.30 6.12 -1.20
N ALA A 251 -12.07 7.09 -0.67
CA ALA A 251 -13.26 6.77 0.13
C ALA A 251 -14.39 6.13 -0.69
N ASP A 252 -14.44 6.35 -2.00
CA ASP A 252 -15.48 5.85 -2.91
C ASP A 252 -15.02 4.72 -3.83
N GLY A 253 -13.80 4.17 -3.59
CA GLY A 253 -13.26 3.06 -4.36
C GLY A 253 -11.81 3.24 -4.78
N VAL A 254 -11.46 2.73 -5.97
CA VAL A 254 -10.12 2.86 -6.55
C VAL A 254 -10.15 3.89 -7.67
N HIS A 255 -9.26 4.88 -7.59
CA HIS A 255 -9.07 5.90 -8.62
C HIS A 255 -7.90 5.52 -9.55
N CYS A 256 -8.06 5.70 -10.84
CA CYS A 256 -7.02 5.46 -11.85
C CYS A 256 -6.55 6.78 -12.45
N TYR A 257 -5.29 7.14 -12.19
CA TYR A 257 -4.64 8.33 -12.74
C TYR A 257 -3.68 7.97 -13.86
N HIS A 258 -3.73 8.72 -14.95
CA HIS A 258 -2.70 8.68 -15.99
C HIS A 258 -1.41 9.37 -15.48
N PRO A 259 -0.20 9.03 -16.01
CA PRO A 259 1.06 9.68 -15.63
C PRO A 259 1.10 11.20 -15.77
N ASP A 260 0.21 11.79 -16.58
CA ASP A 260 0.06 13.23 -16.72
C ASP A 260 -0.77 13.91 -15.61
N GLY A 261 -1.28 13.13 -14.64
CA GLY A 261 -2.13 13.61 -13.54
C GLY A 261 -3.63 13.58 -13.83
N THR A 262 -4.07 13.19 -15.04
CA THR A 262 -5.50 13.10 -15.37
C THR A 262 -6.16 11.94 -14.65
N LEU A 263 -7.24 12.17 -13.91
CA LEU A 263 -8.11 11.11 -13.37
C LEU A 263 -8.90 10.49 -14.52
N LEU A 264 -8.57 9.24 -14.86
CA LEU A 264 -9.19 8.51 -15.98
C LEU A 264 -10.57 7.98 -15.63
N GLY A 265 -10.73 7.49 -14.41
CA GLY A 265 -11.96 6.88 -13.94
C GLY A 265 -11.80 6.23 -12.59
N LYS A 266 -12.88 5.61 -12.12
CA LYS A 266 -12.93 4.96 -10.80
C LYS A 266 -13.55 3.58 -10.89
N ILE A 267 -13.08 2.68 -10.03
CA ILE A 267 -13.76 1.42 -9.71
C ILE A 267 -14.44 1.63 -8.36
N LYS A 268 -15.78 1.67 -8.36
CA LYS A 268 -16.57 1.86 -7.15
C LYS A 268 -16.51 0.63 -6.26
N ILE A 269 -16.22 0.84 -4.98
CA ILE A 269 -16.22 -0.17 -3.93
C ILE A 269 -17.14 0.32 -2.80
N PRO A 270 -18.02 -0.53 -2.23
CA PRO A 270 -19.00 -0.10 -1.22
C PRO A 270 -18.40 0.15 0.16
N GLU A 271 -17.08 0.11 0.28
CA GLU A 271 -16.29 0.40 1.48
C GLU A 271 -15.20 1.40 1.14
N LEU A 272 -14.71 2.14 2.15
CA LEU A 272 -13.49 2.91 2.01
C LEU A 272 -12.35 1.95 1.66
N VAL A 273 -11.61 2.27 0.63
CA VAL A 273 -10.44 1.49 0.18
C VAL A 273 -9.19 2.05 0.85
N SER A 274 -8.41 1.17 1.49
CA SER A 274 -7.14 1.49 2.13
C SER A 274 -5.95 1.28 1.20
N ASN A 275 -5.91 0.15 0.48
CA ASN A 275 -4.74 -0.21 -0.34
C ASN A 275 -5.12 -1.16 -1.47
N VAL A 276 -4.23 -1.28 -2.45
CA VAL A 276 -4.40 -2.18 -3.61
C VAL A 276 -3.10 -2.94 -3.93
N CYS A 277 -3.22 -4.09 -4.60
CA CYS A 277 -2.08 -4.88 -5.04
C CYS A 277 -2.38 -5.59 -6.37
N TRP A 278 -1.41 -5.57 -7.27
CA TRP A 278 -1.46 -6.37 -8.49
C TRP A 278 -1.12 -7.83 -8.20
N GLY A 279 -1.92 -8.75 -8.72
CA GLY A 279 -1.67 -10.17 -8.57
C GLY A 279 -2.26 -11.01 -9.70
N GLY A 280 -2.35 -12.32 -9.45
CA GLY A 280 -2.67 -13.31 -10.47
C GLY A 280 -1.46 -13.66 -11.36
N PRO A 281 -1.57 -14.71 -12.18
CA PRO A 281 -0.44 -15.20 -13.00
C PRO A 281 0.09 -14.18 -14.01
N LYS A 282 -0.75 -13.25 -14.45
CA LYS A 282 -0.42 -12.19 -15.41
C LYS A 282 -0.28 -10.80 -14.77
N LEU A 283 -0.42 -10.69 -13.44
CA LEU A 283 -0.50 -9.41 -12.73
C LEU A 283 -1.60 -8.48 -13.27
N ASN A 284 -2.68 -9.04 -13.77
CA ASN A 284 -3.84 -8.31 -14.28
C ASN A 284 -5.08 -8.43 -13.41
N ARG A 285 -4.93 -8.97 -12.20
CA ARG A 285 -5.94 -8.98 -11.15
C ARG A 285 -5.56 -7.95 -10.11
N LEU A 286 -6.38 -6.92 -9.94
CA LEU A 286 -6.21 -5.93 -8.89
C LEU A 286 -6.94 -6.43 -7.64
N PHE A 287 -6.19 -6.71 -6.57
CA PHE A 287 -6.73 -6.96 -5.24
C PHE A 287 -6.90 -5.63 -4.52
N ILE A 288 -7.99 -5.49 -3.77
CA ILE A 288 -8.42 -4.23 -3.17
C ILE A 288 -8.78 -4.51 -1.71
N CYS A 289 -8.06 -3.89 -0.79
CA CYS A 289 -8.39 -3.89 0.63
C CYS A 289 -9.43 -2.79 0.90
N GLY A 290 -10.66 -3.20 1.20
CA GLY A 290 -11.67 -2.34 1.81
C GLY A 290 -11.51 -2.34 3.33
N THR A 291 -12.34 -1.59 4.04
CA THR A 291 -12.28 -1.51 5.52
C THR A 291 -12.42 -2.90 6.15
N THR A 292 -13.43 -3.67 5.73
CA THR A 292 -13.75 -4.98 6.34
C THR A 292 -13.60 -6.16 5.39
N SER A 293 -13.45 -5.90 4.10
CA SER A 293 -13.52 -6.94 3.06
C SER A 293 -12.37 -6.82 2.05
N LEU A 294 -11.94 -7.98 1.55
CA LEU A 294 -11.03 -8.09 0.42
C LEU A 294 -11.84 -8.23 -0.86
N TYR A 295 -11.57 -7.36 -1.83
CA TYR A 295 -12.17 -7.41 -3.17
C TYR A 295 -11.10 -7.69 -4.23
N SER A 296 -11.55 -8.02 -5.43
CA SER A 296 -10.69 -8.05 -6.61
C SER A 296 -11.45 -7.78 -7.90
N ILE A 297 -10.71 -7.43 -8.94
CA ILE A 297 -11.21 -7.29 -10.30
C ILE A 297 -10.12 -7.66 -11.30
N PHE A 298 -10.51 -8.28 -12.42
CA PHE A 298 -9.62 -8.48 -13.56
C PHE A 298 -9.66 -7.28 -14.50
N LEU A 299 -8.50 -6.81 -14.93
CA LEU A 299 -8.32 -5.69 -15.83
C LEU A 299 -7.61 -6.14 -17.11
N SER A 300 -7.70 -5.33 -18.17
CA SER A 300 -7.05 -5.60 -19.46
C SER A 300 -5.58 -5.16 -19.50
N ILE A 301 -5.07 -4.65 -18.40
CA ILE A 301 -3.71 -4.14 -18.22
C ILE A 301 -2.98 -4.96 -17.15
N ASN A 302 -1.66 -4.82 -17.08
CA ASN A 302 -0.83 -5.55 -16.14
C ASN A 302 -0.18 -4.59 -15.14
N GLY A 303 -0.12 -5.00 -13.89
CA GLY A 303 0.61 -4.30 -12.85
C GLY A 303 2.12 -4.39 -13.04
N LYS A 304 2.85 -3.47 -12.43
CA LYS A 304 4.30 -3.56 -12.22
C LYS A 304 4.56 -4.47 -11.01
N ARG A 305 5.57 -5.34 -11.11
CA ARG A 305 6.14 -6.05 -9.96
C ARG A 305 6.94 -5.12 -9.08
#